data_21d583690d55ca8a25f0e430a3b1b063
#
_entry.id   21d583690d55ca8a25f0e430a3b1b063
#
_cell.length_a   1.000
_cell.length_b   1.000
_cell.length_c   1.000
_cell.angle_alpha   90.00
_cell.angle_beta   90.00
_cell.angle_gamma   90.00
#
_symmetry.space_group_name_H-M   'P 1'
#
loop_
_entity.id
_entity.type
_entity.pdbx_description
1 polymer ?
#
loop_
_entity_poly.entity_id
_entity_poly.type
_entity_poly.pdbx_seq_one_letter_code
_entity_poly.pdbx_strand_id
1 'polypeptide(L)'
;MINYQIYTDGSCRGNKNGGLGVVWLKDGKKVFEYSKGFKNTTNNQMELLAIGIALRSIKKPIDSLEIVSDSEYALGCIFNLEWKPKKNVELINKIRKQVIKTQQLVKEPIKYRHIYGHQKIGGVDMVWNNYVDKLAANESNMIL
;
A
#
# COMPACT_ATOMS: atom_id res chain seq x y z
N MET A 1 -21.88 7.26 6.26
CA MET A 1 -20.94 7.14 5.15
C MET A 1 -19.70 6.37 5.60
N ILE A 2 -19.19 5.51 4.74
CA ILE A 2 -17.99 4.71 5.06
C ILE A 2 -16.83 5.19 4.20
N ASN A 3 -15.85 5.83 4.82
CA ASN A 3 -14.69 6.38 4.14
C ASN A 3 -13.43 5.76 4.73
N TYR A 4 -12.63 5.14 3.85
CA TYR A 4 -11.37 4.53 4.27
C TYR A 4 -10.18 5.24 3.67
N GLN A 5 -9.15 5.42 4.49
CA GLN A 5 -7.79 5.72 4.04
C GLN A 5 -6.91 4.55 4.42
N ILE A 6 -6.10 4.08 3.49
CA ILE A 6 -5.21 2.95 3.74
C ILE A 6 -3.78 3.38 3.46
N TYR A 7 -2.95 3.36 4.49
CA TYR A 7 -1.52 3.65 4.38
C TYR A 7 -0.78 2.34 4.16
N THR A 8 0.14 2.34 3.21
CA THR A 8 0.89 1.14 2.83
C THR A 8 2.38 1.45 2.77
N ASP A 9 3.21 0.45 3.08
CA ASP A 9 4.65 0.53 2.91
C ASP A 9 5.25 -0.85 2.69
N GLY A 10 6.40 -0.87 2.03
CA GLY A 10 7.17 -2.07 1.81
C GLY A 10 8.64 -1.81 2.11
N SER A 11 9.33 -2.84 2.56
CA SER A 11 10.73 -2.77 2.94
C SER A 11 11.44 -4.03 2.49
N CYS A 12 12.70 -3.92 2.14
CA CYS A 12 13.53 -5.08 1.82
C CYS A 12 14.96 -4.82 2.26
N ARG A 13 15.55 -5.83 2.90
CA ARG A 13 16.93 -5.78 3.35
C ARG A 13 17.89 -6.25 2.24
N GLY A 14 19.19 -6.00 2.44
CA GLY A 14 20.21 -6.44 1.50
C GLY A 14 20.28 -7.95 1.29
N ASN A 15 19.77 -8.75 2.26
CA ASN A 15 19.68 -10.19 2.16
C ASN A 15 18.42 -10.68 1.43
N LYS A 16 17.67 -9.77 0.82
CA LYS A 16 16.42 -10.01 0.10
C LYS A 16 15.25 -10.46 0.97
N ASN A 17 15.37 -10.36 2.28
CA ASN A 17 14.21 -10.53 3.17
C ASN A 17 13.43 -9.23 3.22
N GLY A 18 12.14 -9.31 2.94
CA GLY A 18 11.28 -8.14 2.90
C GLY A 18 10.10 -8.23 3.84
N GLY A 19 9.41 -7.11 3.96
CA GLY A 19 8.20 -7.03 4.74
C GLY A 19 7.31 -5.94 4.19
N LEU A 20 6.03 -6.03 4.52
CA LEU A 20 5.07 -5.00 4.18
C LEU A 20 4.21 -4.69 5.38
N GLY A 21 3.68 -3.45 5.39
CA GLY A 21 2.77 -2.98 6.42
C GLY A 21 1.61 -2.23 5.78
N VAL A 22 0.43 -2.41 6.35
CA VAL A 22 -0.79 -1.78 5.89
C VAL A 22 -1.63 -1.38 7.09
N VAL A 23 -2.15 -0.16 7.09
CA VAL A 23 -3.01 0.35 8.15
C VAL A 23 -4.28 0.95 7.54
N TRP A 24 -5.42 0.51 8.04
CA TRP A 24 -6.73 1.00 7.62
C TRP A 24 -7.25 2.02 8.61
N LEU A 25 -7.57 3.22 8.11
CA LEU A 25 -8.23 4.25 8.89
C LEU A 25 -9.66 4.44 8.39
N LYS A 26 -10.60 4.44 9.31
CA LYS A 26 -11.99 4.78 9.03
C LYS A 26 -12.29 6.09 9.73
N ASP A 27 -12.61 7.12 8.95
CA ASP A 27 -12.86 8.47 9.48
C ASP A 27 -11.72 8.95 10.39
N GLY A 28 -10.47 8.71 9.95
CA GLY A 28 -9.26 9.14 10.64
C GLY A 28 -8.81 8.29 11.81
N LYS A 29 -9.54 7.21 12.12
CA LYS A 29 -9.20 6.32 13.24
C LYS A 29 -8.76 4.96 12.75
N LYS A 30 -7.67 4.44 13.32
CA LYS A 30 -7.19 3.10 12.98
C LYS A 30 -8.22 2.05 13.37
N VAL A 31 -8.62 1.22 12.41
CA VAL A 31 -9.56 0.11 12.63
C VAL A 31 -8.91 -1.25 12.41
N PHE A 32 -7.81 -1.30 11.67
CA PHE A 32 -7.13 -2.56 11.39
C PHE A 32 -5.69 -2.31 10.95
N GLU A 33 -4.83 -3.30 11.12
CA GLU A 33 -3.48 -3.29 10.57
C GLU A 33 -3.10 -4.70 10.12
N TYR A 34 -2.18 -4.77 9.17
CA TYR A 34 -1.66 -6.03 8.66
C TYR A 34 -0.18 -5.87 8.34
N SER A 35 0.59 -6.89 8.67
CA SER A 35 2.00 -6.93 8.28
C SER A 35 2.39 -8.36 7.96
N LYS A 36 3.35 -8.54 7.06
CA LYS A 36 3.84 -9.85 6.66
C LYS A 36 5.25 -9.76 6.13
N GLY A 37 6.05 -10.78 6.45
CA GLY A 37 7.41 -10.92 5.94
C GLY A 37 7.49 -11.91 4.78
N PHE A 38 8.45 -11.67 3.89
CA PHE A 38 8.65 -12.47 2.69
C PHE A 38 10.13 -12.72 2.49
N LYS A 39 10.46 -13.91 1.99
CA LYS A 39 11.82 -14.25 1.57
C LYS A 39 11.99 -13.96 0.08
N ASN A 40 13.20 -13.63 -0.33
CA ASN A 40 13.58 -13.50 -1.74
C ASN A 40 12.69 -12.51 -2.50
N THR A 41 12.64 -11.29 -2.04
CA THR A 41 11.81 -10.24 -2.60
C THR A 41 12.60 -8.94 -2.82
N THR A 42 11.94 -7.89 -3.25
CA THR A 42 12.53 -6.56 -3.46
C THR A 42 11.66 -5.48 -2.80
N ASN A 43 12.24 -4.30 -2.60
CA ASN A 43 11.49 -3.14 -2.10
C ASN A 43 10.25 -2.87 -2.97
N ASN A 44 10.44 -2.84 -4.28
CA ASN A 44 9.35 -2.52 -5.22
C ASN A 44 8.25 -3.57 -5.17
N GLN A 45 8.59 -4.85 -5.04
CA GLN A 45 7.59 -5.91 -4.90
C GLN A 45 6.79 -5.76 -3.62
N MET A 46 7.45 -5.40 -2.51
CA MET A 46 6.78 -5.21 -1.23
C MET A 46 5.84 -4.00 -1.27
N GLU A 47 6.29 -2.90 -1.89
CA GLU A 47 5.46 -1.71 -2.08
C GLU A 47 4.21 -2.01 -2.91
N LEU A 48 4.40 -2.70 -4.03
CA LEU A 48 3.29 -3.09 -4.91
C LEU A 48 2.32 -4.03 -4.20
N LEU A 49 2.84 -5.05 -3.54
CA LEU A 49 2.00 -6.04 -2.87
C LEU A 49 1.19 -5.42 -1.73
N ALA A 50 1.78 -4.49 -0.99
CA ALA A 50 1.07 -3.79 0.09
C ALA A 50 -0.18 -3.06 -0.46
N ILE A 51 -0.06 -2.39 -1.59
CA ILE A 51 -1.20 -1.73 -2.24
C ILE A 51 -2.23 -2.75 -2.71
N GLY A 52 -1.77 -3.86 -3.29
CA GLY A 52 -2.67 -4.94 -3.71
C GLY A 52 -3.49 -5.50 -2.55
N ILE A 53 -2.86 -5.69 -1.40
CA ILE A 53 -3.54 -6.16 -0.19
C ILE A 53 -4.57 -5.14 0.27
N ALA A 54 -4.20 -3.85 0.26
CA ALA A 54 -5.11 -2.77 0.63
C ALA A 54 -6.37 -2.79 -0.24
N LEU A 55 -6.21 -2.87 -1.55
CA LEU A 55 -7.33 -2.92 -2.49
C LEU A 55 -8.20 -4.15 -2.27
N ARG A 56 -7.56 -5.30 -2.08
CA ARG A 56 -8.28 -6.57 -1.93
C ARG A 56 -9.01 -6.68 -0.60
N SER A 57 -8.66 -5.87 0.38
CA SER A 57 -9.29 -5.89 1.70
C SER A 57 -10.73 -5.39 1.69
N ILE A 58 -11.13 -4.63 0.67
CA ILE A 58 -12.48 -4.10 0.55
C ILE A 58 -13.41 -5.23 0.08
N LYS A 59 -14.33 -5.65 0.95
CA LYS A 59 -15.24 -6.76 0.68
C LYS A 59 -16.70 -6.35 0.65
N LYS A 60 -17.02 -5.15 1.07
CA LYS A 60 -18.38 -4.62 1.14
C LYS A 60 -18.43 -3.24 0.49
N PRO A 61 -19.61 -2.79 0.03
CA PRO A 61 -19.71 -1.45 -0.53
C PRO A 61 -19.33 -0.37 0.48
N ILE A 62 -18.52 0.58 0.02
CA ILE A 62 -18.10 1.75 0.79
C ILE A 62 -18.24 3.01 -0.06
N ASP A 63 -18.20 4.18 0.58
CA ASP A 63 -18.38 5.43 -0.12
C ASP A 63 -17.11 5.93 -0.77
N SER A 64 -15.99 5.90 -0.07
CA SER A 64 -14.73 6.37 -0.61
C SER A 64 -13.55 5.55 -0.11
N LEU A 65 -12.49 5.53 -0.93
CA LEU A 65 -11.24 4.86 -0.63
C LEU A 65 -10.08 5.69 -1.13
N GLU A 66 -9.12 5.96 -0.25
CA GLU A 66 -7.86 6.60 -0.62
C GLU A 66 -6.69 5.71 -0.22
N ILE A 67 -5.82 5.42 -1.17
CA ILE A 67 -4.56 4.68 -0.93
C ILE A 67 -3.45 5.70 -0.78
N VAL A 68 -2.70 5.63 0.31
CA VAL A 68 -1.61 6.55 0.61
C VAL A 68 -0.30 5.78 0.69
N SER A 69 0.69 6.18 -0.09
CA SER A 69 1.99 5.49 -0.15
C SER A 69 3.12 6.49 -0.37
N ASP A 70 4.31 6.17 0.14
CA ASP A 70 5.51 6.94 -0.16
C ASP A 70 6.23 6.43 -1.41
N SER A 71 5.71 5.39 -2.06
CA SER A 71 6.28 4.85 -3.29
C SER A 71 5.59 5.43 -4.53
N GLU A 72 6.22 6.45 -5.11
CA GLU A 72 5.75 7.00 -6.39
C GLU A 72 5.75 5.94 -7.48
N TYR A 73 6.77 5.06 -7.48
CA TYR A 73 6.87 3.96 -8.42
C TYR A 73 5.63 3.05 -8.35
N ALA A 74 5.28 2.59 -7.16
CA ALA A 74 4.16 1.66 -7.00
C ALA A 74 2.83 2.30 -7.39
N LEU A 75 2.58 3.53 -6.95
CA LEU A 75 1.36 4.25 -7.31
C LEU A 75 1.27 4.46 -8.82
N GLY A 76 2.37 4.84 -9.46
CA GLY A 76 2.42 5.02 -10.91
C GLY A 76 2.14 3.74 -11.66
N CYS A 77 2.77 2.64 -11.24
CA CYS A 77 2.55 1.33 -11.88
C CYS A 77 1.09 0.89 -11.84
N ILE A 78 0.42 1.14 -10.74
CA ILE A 78 -0.94 0.63 -10.52
C ILE A 78 -2.00 1.56 -11.13
N PHE A 79 -1.84 2.85 -10.96
CA PHE A 79 -2.88 3.81 -11.31
C PHE A 79 -2.66 4.57 -12.62
N ASN A 80 -1.42 4.65 -13.10
CA ASN A 80 -1.15 5.26 -14.41
C ASN A 80 -1.12 4.18 -15.49
N LEU A 81 -2.27 3.94 -16.11
CA LEU A 81 -2.43 2.86 -17.09
C LEU A 81 -1.71 3.11 -18.41
N GLU A 82 -1.31 4.36 -18.68
CA GLU A 82 -0.53 4.69 -19.87
C GLU A 82 0.93 4.25 -19.72
N TRP A 83 1.39 4.12 -18.47
CA TRP A 83 2.73 3.66 -18.21
C TRP A 83 2.83 2.15 -18.40
N LYS A 84 3.83 1.72 -19.18
CA LYS A 84 4.06 0.30 -19.46
C LYS A 84 5.25 -0.18 -18.64
N PRO A 85 5.01 -0.92 -17.55
CA PRO A 85 6.11 -1.40 -16.71
C PRO A 85 6.95 -2.44 -17.45
N LYS A 86 8.26 -2.41 -17.16
CA LYS A 86 9.21 -3.39 -17.73
C LYS A 86 9.54 -4.52 -16.74
N LYS A 87 9.31 -4.27 -15.44
CA LYS A 87 9.55 -5.25 -14.36
C LYS A 87 8.28 -5.44 -13.57
N ASN A 88 8.18 -6.57 -12.89
CA ASN A 88 7.03 -6.91 -12.04
C ASN A 88 5.71 -6.91 -12.81
N VAL A 89 5.76 -7.21 -14.09
CA VAL A 89 4.61 -7.06 -15.01
C VAL A 89 3.42 -7.89 -14.56
N GLU A 90 3.64 -9.14 -14.17
CA GLU A 90 2.55 -10.02 -13.73
C GLU A 90 1.89 -9.49 -12.47
N LEU A 91 2.69 -9.09 -11.48
CA LEU A 91 2.18 -8.55 -10.23
C LEU A 91 1.40 -7.26 -10.47
N ILE A 92 1.95 -6.35 -11.27
CA ILE A 92 1.29 -5.09 -11.59
C ILE A 92 -0.04 -5.34 -12.29
N ASN A 93 -0.07 -6.26 -13.26
CA ASN A 93 -1.30 -6.57 -13.98
C ASN A 93 -2.37 -7.16 -13.06
N LYS A 94 -1.97 -8.03 -12.13
CA LYS A 94 -2.88 -8.56 -11.10
C LYS A 94 -3.48 -7.45 -10.25
N ILE A 95 -2.65 -6.50 -9.83
CA ILE A 95 -3.11 -5.41 -8.97
C ILE A 95 -4.01 -4.45 -9.76
N ARG A 96 -3.68 -4.17 -11.02
CA ARG A 96 -4.55 -3.37 -11.89
C ARG A 96 -5.94 -3.98 -12.05
N LYS A 97 -6.02 -5.31 -12.18
CA LYS A 97 -7.30 -6.01 -12.20
C LYS A 97 -8.03 -5.87 -10.87
N GLN A 98 -7.29 -5.89 -9.77
CA GLN A 98 -7.88 -5.71 -8.44
C GLN A 98 -8.46 -4.30 -8.27
N VAL A 99 -7.82 -3.28 -8.85
CA VAL A 99 -8.37 -1.92 -8.85
C VAL A 99 -9.77 -1.90 -9.45
N ILE A 100 -9.93 -2.57 -10.58
CA ILE A 100 -11.22 -2.64 -11.28
C ILE A 100 -12.28 -3.32 -10.40
N LYS A 101 -11.92 -4.45 -9.79
CA LYS A 101 -12.83 -5.18 -8.90
C LYS A 101 -13.21 -4.35 -7.68
N THR A 102 -12.24 -3.73 -7.04
CA THR A 102 -12.47 -2.92 -5.85
C THR A 102 -13.30 -1.69 -6.18
N GLN A 103 -13.08 -1.07 -7.35
CA GLN A 103 -13.86 0.10 -7.75
C GLN A 103 -15.36 -0.19 -7.81
N GLN A 104 -15.76 -1.42 -8.10
CA GLN A 104 -17.17 -1.81 -8.14
C GLN A 104 -17.81 -1.73 -6.75
N LEU A 105 -17.01 -1.79 -5.70
CA LEU A 105 -17.47 -1.70 -4.31
C LEU A 105 -17.34 -0.30 -3.73
N VAL A 106 -16.70 0.63 -4.46
CA VAL A 106 -16.47 1.99 -3.99
C VAL A 106 -17.32 2.96 -4.80
N LYS A 107 -18.16 3.73 -4.12
CA LYS A 107 -19.09 4.65 -4.78
C LYS A 107 -18.36 5.74 -5.57
N GLU A 108 -17.35 6.37 -4.96
CA GLU A 108 -16.55 7.41 -5.61
C GLU A 108 -15.33 6.80 -6.30
N PRO A 109 -14.75 7.48 -7.30
CA PRO A 109 -13.50 7.01 -7.88
C PRO A 109 -12.43 6.82 -6.81
N ILE A 110 -11.73 5.69 -6.85
CA ILE A 110 -10.65 5.40 -5.91
C ILE A 110 -9.57 6.48 -6.05
N LYS A 111 -9.19 7.06 -4.92
CA LYS A 111 -8.14 8.07 -4.86
C LYS A 111 -6.83 7.46 -4.42
N TYR A 112 -5.75 8.02 -4.89
CA TYR A 112 -4.41 7.65 -4.42
C TYR A 112 -3.60 8.91 -4.21
N ARG A 113 -2.71 8.86 -3.22
CA ARG A 113 -1.93 10.02 -2.85
C ARG A 113 -0.52 9.60 -2.49
N HIS A 114 0.45 10.24 -3.14
CA HIS A 114 1.86 10.06 -2.84
C HIS A 114 2.25 11.00 -1.70
N ILE A 115 2.93 10.46 -0.71
CA ILE A 115 3.52 11.25 0.37
C ILE A 115 5.03 11.04 0.35
N TYR A 116 5.77 12.06 0.75
CA TYR A 116 7.22 11.96 0.80
C TYR A 116 7.62 11.37 2.15
N GLY A 117 8.37 10.26 2.10
CA GLY A 117 8.91 9.64 3.30
C GLY A 117 9.94 10.56 3.95
N HIS A 118 10.09 10.45 5.28
CA HIS A 118 11.06 11.20 6.07
C HIS A 118 10.88 12.72 6.03
N GLN A 119 9.65 13.19 5.92
CA GLN A 119 9.38 14.61 6.04
C GLN A 119 9.67 15.08 7.47
N LYS A 120 10.33 16.26 7.55
CA LYS A 120 10.68 16.85 8.86
C LYS A 120 9.51 17.54 9.52
N ILE A 121 8.46 17.87 8.76
CA ILE A 121 7.29 18.56 9.27
C ILE A 121 6.28 17.51 9.70
N GLY A 122 5.91 17.55 10.99
CA GLY A 122 4.93 16.62 11.54
C GLY A 122 3.54 16.82 10.93
N GLY A 123 2.71 15.78 11.01
CA GLY A 123 1.35 15.78 10.51
C GLY A 123 0.79 14.38 10.54
N VAL A 124 -0.48 14.24 10.22
CA VAL A 124 -1.19 12.96 10.25
C VAL A 124 -0.52 11.95 9.31
N ASP A 125 -0.15 12.39 8.10
CA ASP A 125 0.51 11.51 7.13
C ASP A 125 1.83 10.97 7.65
N MET A 126 2.61 11.81 8.33
CA MET A 126 3.90 11.40 8.88
C MET A 126 3.74 10.33 9.96
N VAL A 127 2.73 10.49 10.82
CA VAL A 127 2.45 9.51 11.88
C VAL A 127 2.16 8.14 11.26
N TRP A 128 1.27 8.09 10.31
CA TRP A 128 0.85 6.81 9.71
C TRP A 128 1.89 6.24 8.75
N ASN A 129 2.62 7.09 8.03
CA ASN A 129 3.72 6.62 7.19
C ASN A 129 4.82 5.97 8.04
N ASN A 130 5.19 6.61 9.16
CA ASN A 130 6.17 6.04 10.10
C ASN A 130 5.65 4.74 10.71
N TYR A 131 4.36 4.65 10.99
CA TYR A 131 3.75 3.46 11.55
C TYR A 131 3.87 2.27 10.60
N VAL A 132 3.47 2.43 9.33
CA VAL A 132 3.56 1.34 8.36
C VAL A 132 5.00 1.00 7.99
N ASP A 133 5.89 2.00 7.99
CA ASP A 133 7.32 1.77 7.78
C ASP A 133 7.88 0.84 8.86
N LYS A 134 7.54 1.06 10.11
CA LYS A 134 7.96 0.19 11.22
C LYS A 134 7.37 -1.20 11.10
N LEU A 135 6.10 -1.32 10.71
CA LEU A 135 5.48 -2.63 10.49
C LEU A 135 6.24 -3.42 9.42
N ALA A 136 6.54 -2.78 8.30
CA ALA A 136 7.25 -3.41 7.19
C ALA A 136 8.68 -3.80 7.59
N ALA A 137 9.41 -2.87 8.23
CA ALA A 137 10.78 -3.11 8.65
C ALA A 137 10.88 -4.22 9.69
N ASN A 138 9.98 -4.25 10.66
CA ASN A 138 9.96 -5.31 11.67
C ASN A 138 9.74 -6.66 11.05
N GLU A 139 8.84 -6.78 10.08
CA GLU A 139 8.60 -8.06 9.39
C GLU A 139 9.83 -8.51 8.60
N SER A 140 10.52 -7.60 7.91
CA SER A 140 11.72 -7.97 7.16
C SER A 140 12.86 -8.40 8.09
N ASN A 141 12.91 -7.87 9.31
CA ASN A 141 13.92 -8.22 10.32
C ASN A 141 13.64 -9.57 10.98
N MET A 142 12.39 -10.01 11.02
CA MET A 142 12.00 -11.23 11.72
C MET A 142 12.15 -12.50 10.88
N ILE A 143 12.42 -12.37 9.60
CA ILE A 143 12.61 -13.53 8.72
C ILE A 143 14.01 -14.11 8.93
N LEU A 144 14.07 -15.38 9.23
CA LEU A 144 15.31 -16.12 9.46
C LEU A 144 15.79 -16.84 8.20
#